data_c72956916a448f2835f6ef1eff5466a5
#
_entry.id   c72956916a448f2835f6ef1eff5466a5
#
_cell.length_a   1.000
_cell.length_b   1.000
_cell.length_c   1.000
_cell.angle_alpha   90.00
_cell.angle_beta   90.00
_cell.angle_gamma   90.00
#
_symmetry.space_group_name_H-M   'P 1'
#
loop_
_entity.id
_entity.type
_entity.pdbx_description
1 polymer ?
#
loop_
_entity_poly.entity_id
_entity_poly.type
_entity_poly.pdbx_seq_one_letter_code
_entity_poly.pdbx_strand_id
1 'polypeptide(L)'
;MIHTVTGLVPTFDALLRTELPGWAEFNMVDESLLRATIRDGVLSDLTTRRLAGMIASAVEAGAEAVVVTCSSLGPAVEAARPACPVPLFRIDEGMAEAAVQGAARIGVLATLATTLGPTTDLIRQTAERLGRSPTITSQLVDGAFEKLAVGDTAGHDALVAAHILSLCNEVDLVVLAQASMARAMATSAGDVRAPVLTSPELGIRHVGKWLSGMA
;
A
#
# COMPACT_ATOMS: atom_id res chain seq x y z
N MET A 1 -5.53 13.11 2.96
CA MET A 1 -4.61 11.97 2.69
C MET A 1 -3.16 12.36 2.95
N ILE A 2 -2.32 11.43 3.40
CA ILE A 2 -0.87 11.66 3.59
C ILE A 2 -0.09 10.80 2.60
N HIS A 3 0.71 11.45 1.75
CA HIS A 3 1.46 10.83 0.66
C HIS A 3 2.97 10.99 0.85
N THR A 4 3.72 10.03 0.32
CA THR A 4 5.19 10.08 0.22
C THR A 4 5.68 10.06 -1.23
N VAL A 5 4.76 10.08 -2.20
CA VAL A 5 5.05 10.12 -3.64
C VAL A 5 4.07 11.08 -4.30
N THR A 6 4.57 12.26 -4.68
CA THR A 6 3.76 13.34 -5.29
C THR A 6 3.00 12.88 -6.52
N GLY A 7 3.61 12.04 -7.37
CA GLY A 7 3.00 11.55 -8.61
C GLY A 7 1.77 10.65 -8.43
N LEU A 8 1.49 10.17 -7.21
CA LEU A 8 0.30 9.35 -6.91
C LEU A 8 -0.92 10.17 -6.48
N VAL A 9 -0.76 11.44 -6.11
CA VAL A 9 -1.87 12.30 -5.65
C VAL A 9 -3.02 12.32 -6.66
N PRO A 10 -2.81 12.57 -7.97
CA PRO A 10 -3.93 12.60 -8.93
C PRO A 10 -4.69 11.26 -9.04
N THR A 11 -3.99 10.14 -8.86
CA THR A 11 -4.60 8.80 -8.88
C THR A 11 -5.56 8.64 -7.69
N PHE A 12 -5.11 9.03 -6.50
CA PHE A 12 -5.94 8.94 -5.29
C PHE A 12 -7.10 9.92 -5.31
N ASP A 13 -6.91 11.15 -5.81
CA ASP A 13 -7.99 12.12 -5.98
C ASP A 13 -9.08 11.61 -6.92
N ALA A 14 -8.69 10.94 -8.02
CA ALA A 14 -9.65 10.33 -8.94
C ALA A 14 -10.44 9.18 -8.28
N LEU A 15 -9.75 8.33 -7.51
CA LEU A 15 -10.39 7.23 -6.77
C LEU A 15 -11.34 7.74 -5.69
N LEU A 16 -10.95 8.76 -4.92
CA LEU A 16 -11.82 9.36 -3.90
C LEU A 16 -13.09 9.93 -4.50
N ARG A 17 -12.99 10.68 -5.60
CA ARG A 17 -14.18 11.22 -6.29
C ARG A 17 -15.14 10.13 -6.76
N THR A 18 -14.62 8.97 -7.13
CA THR A 18 -15.44 7.86 -7.63
C THR A 18 -16.03 7.03 -6.50
N GLU A 19 -15.23 6.68 -5.50
CA GLU A 19 -15.60 5.72 -4.45
C GLU A 19 -16.22 6.41 -3.21
N LEU A 20 -15.91 7.70 -2.99
CA LEU A 20 -16.34 8.50 -1.85
C LEU A 20 -16.87 9.88 -2.25
N PRO A 21 -17.89 9.97 -3.14
CA PRO A 21 -18.32 11.24 -3.74
C PRO A 21 -18.89 12.26 -2.75
N GLY A 22 -19.18 11.87 -1.50
CA GLY A 22 -19.70 12.76 -0.45
C GLY A 22 -18.61 13.34 0.48
N TRP A 23 -17.32 12.99 0.23
CA TRP A 23 -16.22 13.41 1.08
C TRP A 23 -15.33 14.44 0.38
N ALA A 24 -14.98 15.51 1.12
CA ALA A 24 -14.00 16.48 0.66
C ALA A 24 -12.60 16.02 1.09
N GLU A 25 -11.66 16.00 0.15
CA GLU A 25 -10.29 15.60 0.41
C GLU A 25 -9.32 16.78 0.44
N PHE A 26 -8.27 16.67 1.24
CA PHE A 26 -7.04 17.44 1.08
C PHE A 26 -5.82 16.53 1.22
N ASN A 27 -4.72 16.95 0.61
CA ASN A 27 -3.51 16.15 0.49
C ASN A 27 -2.35 16.81 1.21
N MET A 28 -1.64 16.03 2.02
CA MET A 28 -0.34 16.38 2.60
C MET A 28 0.72 15.48 1.99
N VAL A 29 1.85 16.05 1.57
CA VAL A 29 2.90 15.30 0.88
C VAL A 29 4.24 15.55 1.57
N ASP A 30 4.92 14.47 1.96
CA ASP A 30 6.32 14.52 2.42
C ASP A 30 7.11 13.34 1.86
N GLU A 31 7.77 13.56 0.72
CA GLU A 31 8.60 12.53 0.07
C GLU A 31 9.83 12.16 0.89
N SER A 32 10.28 13.03 1.80
CA SER A 32 11.48 12.79 2.58
C SER A 32 11.32 11.63 3.58
N LEU A 33 10.09 11.30 3.99
CA LEU A 33 9.81 10.15 4.87
C LEU A 33 10.17 8.83 4.18
N LEU A 34 9.72 8.63 2.94
CA LEU A 34 10.05 7.44 2.18
C LEU A 34 11.53 7.42 1.78
N ARG A 35 12.09 8.56 1.35
CA ARG A 35 13.52 8.67 1.02
C ARG A 35 14.41 8.31 2.20
N ALA A 36 14.09 8.77 3.41
CA ALA A 36 14.81 8.40 4.63
C ALA A 36 14.71 6.90 4.90
N THR A 37 13.51 6.32 4.83
CA THR A 37 13.27 4.90 5.04
C THR A 37 14.04 4.03 4.04
N ILE A 38 14.10 4.41 2.76
CA ILE A 38 14.88 3.71 1.73
C ILE A 38 16.37 3.80 2.00
N ARG A 39 16.89 5.03 2.27
CA ARG A 39 18.30 5.27 2.53
C ARG A 39 18.80 4.47 3.73
N ASP A 40 18.01 4.44 4.80
CA ASP A 40 18.38 3.82 6.08
C ASP A 40 18.08 2.29 6.07
N GLY A 41 17.37 1.79 5.07
CA GLY A 41 16.93 0.38 4.96
C GLY A 41 15.92 -0.04 6.03
N VAL A 42 15.47 0.90 6.86
CA VAL A 42 14.58 0.66 8.00
C VAL A 42 13.75 1.91 8.31
N LEU A 43 12.54 1.69 8.84
CA LEU A 43 11.71 2.77 9.38
C LEU A 43 12.29 3.25 10.72
N SER A 44 12.86 4.46 10.74
CA SER A 44 13.49 5.02 11.94
C SER A 44 12.46 5.66 12.88
N ASP A 45 12.81 5.80 14.17
CA ASP A 45 12.02 6.53 15.17
C ASP A 45 11.78 7.99 14.76
N LEU A 46 12.75 8.62 14.10
CA LEU A 46 12.59 9.98 13.59
C LEU A 46 11.50 10.04 12.51
N THR A 47 11.53 9.12 11.54
CA THR A 47 10.51 9.05 10.50
C THR A 47 9.12 8.77 11.09
N THR A 48 9.04 7.87 12.08
CA THR A 48 7.80 7.56 12.82
C THR A 48 7.25 8.80 13.52
N ARG A 49 8.07 9.55 14.27
CA ARG A 49 7.63 10.80 14.93
C ARG A 49 7.19 11.87 13.93
N ARG A 50 7.88 12.00 12.78
CA ARG A 50 7.50 12.96 11.75
C ARG A 50 6.15 12.63 11.12
N LEU A 51 5.91 11.34 10.84
CA LEU A 51 4.58 10.91 10.35
C LEU A 51 3.49 11.19 11.40
N ALA A 52 3.74 10.90 12.67
CA ALA A 52 2.79 11.22 13.75
C ALA A 52 2.48 12.73 13.81
N GLY A 53 3.48 13.59 13.62
CA GLY A 53 3.28 15.04 13.51
C GLY A 53 2.42 15.44 12.32
N MET A 54 2.58 14.81 11.16
CA MET A 54 1.72 15.05 9.99
C MET A 54 0.27 14.60 10.23
N ILE A 55 0.09 13.45 10.89
CA ILE A 55 -1.25 12.96 11.28
C ILE A 55 -1.91 13.97 12.23
N ALA A 56 -1.19 14.45 13.25
CA ALA A 56 -1.71 15.46 14.16
C ALA A 56 -2.10 16.75 13.42
N SER A 57 -1.24 17.23 12.52
CA SER A 57 -1.53 18.43 11.72
C SER A 57 -2.74 18.24 10.79
N ALA A 58 -2.95 17.03 10.26
CA ALA A 58 -4.15 16.74 9.45
C ALA A 58 -5.42 16.82 10.31
N VAL A 59 -5.39 16.29 11.52
CA VAL A 59 -6.51 16.37 12.48
C VAL A 59 -6.77 17.82 12.89
N GLU A 60 -5.73 18.59 13.20
CA GLU A 60 -5.84 20.03 13.52
C GLU A 60 -6.42 20.84 12.35
N ALA A 61 -6.15 20.42 11.11
CA ALA A 61 -6.74 21.02 9.91
C ALA A 61 -8.20 20.58 9.65
N GLY A 62 -8.79 19.77 10.53
CA GLY A 62 -10.18 19.34 10.46
C GLY A 62 -10.43 18.02 9.73
N ALA A 63 -9.40 17.18 9.55
CA ALA A 63 -9.61 15.86 8.97
C ALA A 63 -10.50 15.00 9.90
N GLU A 64 -11.56 14.43 9.34
CA GLU A 64 -12.44 13.48 10.03
C GLU A 64 -11.97 12.03 9.88
N ALA A 65 -11.07 11.77 8.93
CA ALA A 65 -10.36 10.52 8.74
C ALA A 65 -8.99 10.78 8.08
N VAL A 66 -8.00 9.96 8.38
CA VAL A 66 -6.66 10.06 7.78
C VAL A 66 -6.29 8.76 7.08
N VAL A 67 -5.81 8.85 5.84
CA VAL A 67 -5.31 7.70 5.07
C VAL A 67 -3.86 7.95 4.71
N VAL A 68 -2.96 7.04 5.10
CA VAL A 68 -1.54 7.07 4.72
C VAL A 68 -1.33 6.13 3.53
N THR A 69 -0.87 6.66 2.40
CA THR A 69 -0.78 5.94 1.12
C THR A 69 0.56 5.22 0.89
N CYS A 70 1.39 5.14 1.92
CA CYS A 70 2.72 4.54 1.84
C CYS A 70 2.82 3.29 2.73
N SER A 71 2.86 2.11 2.12
CA SER A 71 2.96 0.82 2.84
C SER A 71 4.26 0.69 3.64
N SER A 72 5.37 1.30 3.19
CA SER A 72 6.64 1.33 3.95
C SER A 72 6.53 2.03 5.31
N LEU A 73 5.55 2.94 5.47
CA LEU A 73 5.27 3.62 6.73
C LEU A 73 4.18 2.92 7.56
N GLY A 74 3.70 1.76 7.13
CA GLY A 74 2.65 1.01 7.81
C GLY A 74 2.88 0.82 9.31
N PRO A 75 4.07 0.37 9.76
CA PRO A 75 4.34 0.22 11.20
C PRO A 75 4.24 1.54 11.98
N ALA A 76 4.59 2.69 11.37
CA ALA A 76 4.42 3.99 12.00
C ALA A 76 2.94 4.41 12.10
N VAL A 77 2.11 4.03 11.12
CA VAL A 77 0.66 4.22 11.18
C VAL A 77 0.07 3.43 12.34
N GLU A 78 0.43 2.16 12.48
CA GLU A 78 -0.02 1.32 13.61
C GLU A 78 0.39 1.90 14.97
N ALA A 79 1.62 2.40 15.08
CA ALA A 79 2.11 3.03 16.31
C ALA A 79 1.36 4.34 16.64
N ALA A 80 0.91 5.09 15.63
CA ALA A 80 0.17 6.34 15.83
C ALA A 80 -1.33 6.11 16.10
N ARG A 81 -1.90 4.99 15.66
CA ARG A 81 -3.35 4.70 15.73
C ARG A 81 -3.97 4.86 17.12
N PRO A 82 -3.36 4.35 18.22
CA PRO A 82 -3.96 4.47 19.56
C PRO A 82 -4.12 5.91 20.05
N ALA A 83 -3.31 6.84 19.55
CA ALA A 83 -3.32 8.25 19.94
C ALA A 83 -4.09 9.15 18.95
N CYS A 84 -4.52 8.62 17.80
CA CYS A 84 -5.23 9.37 16.78
C CYS A 84 -6.72 9.48 17.15
N PRO A 85 -7.28 10.70 17.28
CA PRO A 85 -8.68 10.87 17.69
C PRO A 85 -9.69 10.61 16.56
N VAL A 86 -9.23 10.43 15.34
CA VAL A 86 -10.04 10.12 14.17
C VAL A 86 -9.60 8.78 13.56
N PRO A 87 -10.42 8.13 12.73
CA PRO A 87 -10.02 6.93 12.01
C PRO A 87 -8.73 7.13 11.22
N LEU A 88 -7.78 6.24 11.43
CA LEU A 88 -6.48 6.26 10.77
C LEU A 88 -6.27 4.96 10.01
N PHE A 89 -6.07 5.06 8.69
CA PHE A 89 -5.99 3.93 7.78
C PHE A 89 -4.64 3.83 7.09
N ARG A 90 -4.20 2.60 6.85
CA ARG A 90 -3.21 2.28 5.85
C ARG A 90 -3.92 1.97 4.54
N ILE A 91 -3.38 2.43 3.44
CA ILE A 91 -3.95 2.18 2.10
C ILE A 91 -4.00 0.69 1.72
N ASP A 92 -3.13 -0.12 2.29
CA ASP A 92 -2.99 -1.54 1.98
C ASP A 92 -3.88 -2.47 2.83
N GLU A 93 -4.68 -1.96 3.79
CA GLU A 93 -5.57 -2.77 4.64
C GLU A 93 -6.64 -3.51 3.84
N GLY A 94 -7.34 -2.81 2.95
CA GLY A 94 -8.37 -3.43 2.12
C GLY A 94 -7.81 -4.50 1.16
N MET A 95 -6.59 -4.30 0.67
CA MET A 95 -5.90 -5.28 -0.15
C MET A 95 -5.51 -6.52 0.66
N ALA A 96 -5.00 -6.35 1.88
CA ALA A 96 -4.67 -7.45 2.77
C ALA A 96 -5.90 -8.29 3.14
N GLU A 97 -7.05 -7.63 3.43
CA GLU A 97 -8.31 -8.34 3.67
C GLU A 97 -8.77 -9.14 2.46
N ALA A 98 -8.78 -8.54 1.28
CA ALA A 98 -9.17 -9.20 0.05
C ALA A 98 -8.26 -10.41 -0.25
N ALA A 99 -6.95 -10.28 -0.05
CA ALA A 99 -6.00 -11.36 -0.26
C ALA A 99 -6.25 -12.54 0.68
N VAL A 100 -6.42 -12.28 1.98
CA VAL A 100 -6.64 -13.33 3.01
C VAL A 100 -7.99 -14.02 2.82
N GLN A 101 -9.02 -13.29 2.38
CA GLN A 101 -10.32 -13.87 2.11
C GLN A 101 -10.34 -14.69 0.81
N GLY A 102 -9.53 -14.27 -0.18
CA GLY A 102 -9.59 -14.80 -1.53
C GLY A 102 -8.68 -16.00 -1.82
N ALA A 103 -7.64 -16.27 -0.98
CA ALA A 103 -6.63 -17.24 -1.34
C ALA A 103 -6.04 -18.01 -0.15
N ALA A 104 -5.61 -19.26 -0.40
CA ALA A 104 -4.86 -20.07 0.56
C ALA A 104 -3.34 -19.93 0.37
N ARG A 105 -2.86 -19.61 -0.84
CA ARG A 105 -1.46 -19.34 -1.16
C ARG A 105 -1.35 -17.94 -1.75
N ILE A 106 -0.71 -17.04 -1.00
CA ILE A 106 -0.60 -15.61 -1.35
C ILE A 106 0.86 -15.29 -1.68
N GLY A 107 1.10 -14.76 -2.88
CA GLY A 107 2.38 -14.20 -3.29
C GLY A 107 2.43 -12.69 -3.01
N VAL A 108 3.51 -12.19 -2.42
CA VAL A 108 3.71 -10.76 -2.18
C VAL A 108 4.94 -10.30 -2.97
N LEU A 109 4.75 -9.35 -3.88
CA LEU A 109 5.82 -8.72 -4.65
C LEU A 109 6.03 -7.28 -4.20
N ALA A 110 7.29 -6.89 -4.02
CA ALA A 110 7.69 -5.50 -3.81
C ALA A 110 8.99 -5.20 -4.56
N THR A 111 9.23 -3.93 -4.88
CA THR A 111 10.49 -3.44 -5.44
C THR A 111 11.40 -2.82 -4.38
N LEU A 112 10.92 -2.73 -3.12
CA LEU A 112 11.66 -2.24 -1.96
C LEU A 112 11.51 -3.22 -0.79
N ALA A 113 12.64 -3.61 -0.17
CA ALA A 113 12.63 -4.45 1.03
C ALA A 113 11.88 -3.78 2.19
N THR A 114 11.98 -2.45 2.30
CA THR A 114 11.27 -1.63 3.30
C THR A 114 9.75 -1.58 3.10
N THR A 115 9.23 -2.09 1.99
CA THR A 115 7.79 -2.26 1.74
C THR A 115 7.39 -3.73 1.87
N LEU A 116 8.24 -4.67 1.42
CA LEU A 116 7.94 -6.10 1.40
C LEU A 116 7.61 -6.64 2.80
N GLY A 117 8.46 -6.35 3.78
CA GLY A 117 8.25 -6.74 5.18
C GLY A 117 6.92 -6.22 5.74
N PRO A 118 6.71 -4.90 5.80
CA PRO A 118 5.47 -4.31 6.34
C PRO A 118 4.18 -4.79 5.67
N THR A 119 4.19 -5.04 4.36
CA THR A 119 3.00 -5.57 3.67
C THR A 119 2.77 -7.05 3.99
N THR A 120 3.85 -7.85 4.04
CA THR A 120 3.76 -9.26 4.43
C THR A 120 3.24 -9.42 5.86
N ASP A 121 3.72 -8.60 6.78
CA ASP A 121 3.29 -8.61 8.19
C ASP A 121 1.83 -8.16 8.34
N LEU A 122 1.39 -7.17 7.56
CA LEU A 122 -0.02 -6.78 7.53
C LEU A 122 -0.93 -7.95 7.09
N ILE A 123 -0.53 -8.70 6.05
CA ILE A 123 -1.30 -9.87 5.58
C ILE A 123 -1.34 -10.96 6.67
N ARG A 124 -0.23 -11.22 7.39
CA ARG A 124 -0.20 -12.17 8.52
C ARG A 124 -1.13 -11.75 9.65
N GLN A 125 -1.04 -10.50 10.10
CA GLN A 125 -1.91 -9.94 11.15
C GLN A 125 -3.38 -9.97 10.73
N THR A 126 -3.67 -9.67 9.47
CA THR A 126 -5.03 -9.76 8.92
C THR A 126 -5.53 -11.21 8.91
N ALA A 127 -4.68 -12.16 8.56
CA ALA A 127 -5.02 -13.60 8.59
C ALA A 127 -5.33 -14.08 10.01
N GLU A 128 -4.50 -13.70 10.99
CA GLU A 128 -4.74 -14.00 12.41
C GLU A 128 -6.08 -13.42 12.88
N ARG A 129 -6.35 -12.14 12.59
CA ARG A 129 -7.61 -11.46 12.93
C ARG A 129 -8.83 -12.14 12.32
N LEU A 130 -8.71 -12.68 11.11
CA LEU A 130 -9.79 -13.38 10.39
C LEU A 130 -9.84 -14.89 10.66
N GLY A 131 -8.98 -15.43 11.54
CA GLY A 131 -8.92 -16.87 11.84
C GLY A 131 -8.50 -17.72 10.65
N ARG A 132 -7.65 -17.20 9.75
CA ARG A 132 -7.14 -17.87 8.56
C ARG A 132 -5.63 -18.09 8.65
N SER A 133 -5.13 -19.06 7.88
CA SER A 133 -3.70 -19.44 7.87
C SER A 133 -3.19 -19.64 6.43
N PRO A 134 -3.15 -18.59 5.59
CA PRO A 134 -2.62 -18.74 4.24
C PRO A 134 -1.11 -18.97 4.27
N THR A 135 -0.59 -19.70 3.27
CA THR A 135 0.83 -19.74 2.98
C THR A 135 1.22 -18.46 2.26
N ILE A 136 2.23 -17.73 2.75
CA ILE A 136 2.68 -16.47 2.16
C ILE A 136 4.08 -16.63 1.60
N THR A 137 4.24 -16.38 0.30
CA THR A 137 5.53 -16.33 -0.41
C THR A 137 5.84 -14.87 -0.74
N SER A 138 6.97 -14.35 -0.24
CA SER A 138 7.38 -12.97 -0.45
C SER A 138 8.59 -12.90 -1.36
N GLN A 139 8.56 -12.04 -2.39
CA GLN A 139 9.66 -11.85 -3.34
C GLN A 139 9.97 -10.37 -3.53
N LEU A 140 11.26 -10.03 -3.52
CA LEU A 140 11.76 -8.73 -3.92
C LEU A 140 12.08 -8.75 -5.42
N VAL A 141 11.61 -7.74 -6.15
CA VAL A 141 11.93 -7.55 -7.57
C VAL A 141 13.18 -6.68 -7.64
N ASP A 142 14.35 -7.33 -7.56
CA ASP A 142 15.64 -6.66 -7.56
C ASP A 142 15.86 -5.82 -8.82
N GLY A 143 16.44 -4.64 -8.65
CA GLY A 143 16.75 -3.71 -9.75
C GLY A 143 15.55 -2.94 -10.31
N ALA A 144 14.31 -3.27 -9.91
CA ALA A 144 13.14 -2.60 -10.44
C ALA A 144 12.99 -1.16 -9.88
N PHE A 145 13.24 -0.97 -8.59
CA PHE A 145 13.17 0.36 -7.99
C PHE A 145 14.24 1.30 -8.55
N GLU A 146 15.46 0.83 -8.77
CA GLU A 146 16.57 1.56 -9.35
C GLU A 146 16.22 2.09 -10.75
N LYS A 147 15.54 1.26 -11.57
CA LYS A 147 15.02 1.70 -12.88
C LYS A 147 14.00 2.82 -12.74
N LEU A 148 13.05 2.67 -11.82
CA LEU A 148 12.06 3.70 -11.56
C LEU A 148 12.71 5.01 -11.08
N ALA A 149 13.72 4.93 -10.22
CA ALA A 149 14.42 6.07 -9.65
C ALA A 149 15.16 6.92 -10.70
N VAL A 150 15.60 6.29 -11.81
CA VAL A 150 16.23 7.00 -12.94
C VAL A 150 15.27 7.31 -14.08
N GLY A 151 13.95 7.08 -13.88
CA GLY A 151 12.91 7.37 -14.86
C GLY A 151 12.70 6.28 -15.92
N ASP A 152 13.40 5.13 -15.83
CA ASP A 152 13.17 3.96 -16.69
C ASP A 152 11.91 3.20 -16.24
N THR A 153 10.76 3.82 -16.44
CA THR A 153 9.45 3.27 -16.08
C THR A 153 9.16 1.97 -16.84
N ALA A 154 9.52 1.91 -18.12
CA ALA A 154 9.29 0.71 -18.94
C ALA A 154 10.11 -0.49 -18.44
N GLY A 155 11.37 -0.26 -18.10
CA GLY A 155 12.23 -1.30 -17.52
C GLY A 155 11.76 -1.77 -16.14
N HIS A 156 11.28 -0.86 -15.29
CA HIS A 156 10.61 -1.21 -14.02
C HIS A 156 9.42 -2.12 -14.27
N ASP A 157 8.48 -1.68 -15.13
CA ASP A 157 7.23 -2.39 -15.35
C ASP A 157 7.48 -3.77 -16.00
N ALA A 158 8.47 -3.91 -16.88
CA ALA A 158 8.86 -5.18 -17.48
C ALA A 158 9.41 -6.19 -16.44
N LEU A 159 10.26 -5.72 -15.50
CA LEU A 159 10.77 -6.57 -14.42
C LEU A 159 9.65 -7.03 -13.49
N VAL A 160 8.78 -6.13 -13.09
CA VAL A 160 7.62 -6.44 -12.23
C VAL A 160 6.69 -7.45 -12.94
N ALA A 161 6.37 -7.24 -14.22
CA ALA A 161 5.53 -8.13 -15.01
C ALA A 161 6.10 -9.55 -15.10
N ALA A 162 7.41 -9.68 -15.33
CA ALA A 162 8.08 -10.98 -15.37
C ALA A 162 7.95 -11.75 -14.03
N HIS A 163 8.11 -11.06 -12.90
CA HIS A 163 7.96 -11.67 -11.58
C HIS A 163 6.49 -12.02 -11.26
N ILE A 164 5.52 -11.19 -11.68
CA ILE A 164 4.09 -11.52 -11.60
C ILE A 164 3.81 -12.85 -12.31
N LEU A 165 4.24 -12.98 -13.58
CA LEU A 165 4.03 -14.19 -14.38
C LEU A 165 4.66 -15.43 -13.75
N SER A 166 5.87 -15.30 -13.20
CA SER A 166 6.53 -16.40 -12.50
C SER A 166 5.75 -16.83 -11.27
N LEU A 167 5.43 -15.86 -10.38
CA LEU A 167 4.79 -16.14 -9.10
C LEU A 167 3.37 -16.65 -9.24
N CYS A 168 2.61 -16.20 -10.26
CA CYS A 168 1.26 -16.69 -10.57
C CYS A 168 1.18 -18.20 -10.85
N ASN A 169 2.29 -18.87 -11.14
CA ASN A 169 2.31 -20.32 -11.29
C ASN A 169 2.44 -21.08 -9.95
N GLU A 170 2.82 -20.38 -8.88
CA GLU A 170 3.15 -20.98 -7.59
C GLU A 170 2.09 -20.69 -6.51
N VAL A 171 1.28 -19.64 -6.72
CA VAL A 171 0.32 -19.14 -5.73
C VAL A 171 -1.10 -19.02 -6.29
N ASP A 172 -2.07 -18.82 -5.43
CA ASP A 172 -3.48 -18.65 -5.83
C ASP A 172 -3.83 -17.17 -6.09
N LEU A 173 -3.01 -16.24 -5.57
CA LEU A 173 -3.21 -14.80 -5.67
C LEU A 173 -1.89 -14.05 -5.47
N VAL A 174 -1.65 -13.00 -6.22
CA VAL A 174 -0.49 -12.11 -6.07
C VAL A 174 -0.91 -10.74 -5.53
N VAL A 175 -0.16 -10.23 -4.57
CA VAL A 175 -0.28 -8.87 -4.00
C VAL A 175 0.90 -8.04 -4.47
N LEU A 176 0.64 -6.87 -5.06
CA LEU A 176 1.63 -5.85 -5.37
C LEU A 176 1.70 -4.84 -4.22
N ALA A 177 2.79 -4.88 -3.47
CA ALA A 177 2.93 -4.14 -2.22
C ALA A 177 3.06 -2.61 -2.38
N GLN A 178 3.28 -2.12 -3.61
CA GLN A 178 3.45 -0.70 -3.90
C GLN A 178 2.48 -0.24 -4.99
N ALA A 179 1.83 0.92 -4.77
CA ALA A 179 0.90 1.51 -5.73
C ALA A 179 1.54 1.77 -7.10
N SER A 180 2.84 2.08 -7.15
CA SER A 180 3.60 2.29 -8.39
C SER A 180 3.69 1.04 -9.28
N MET A 181 3.54 -0.16 -8.70
CA MET A 181 3.61 -1.42 -9.44
C MET A 181 2.33 -1.72 -10.23
N ALA A 182 1.21 -1.04 -9.94
CA ALA A 182 -0.08 -1.29 -10.60
C ALA A 182 -0.02 -1.16 -12.13
N ARG A 183 0.85 -0.28 -12.66
CA ARG A 183 1.04 -0.10 -14.10
C ARG A 183 1.58 -1.36 -14.79
N ALA A 184 2.42 -2.14 -14.11
CA ALA A 184 3.00 -3.36 -14.66
C ALA A 184 1.93 -4.40 -15.04
N MET A 185 0.72 -4.31 -14.47
CA MET A 185 -0.42 -5.15 -14.84
C MET A 185 -0.82 -4.98 -16.31
N ALA A 186 -0.76 -3.76 -16.85
CA ALA A 186 -1.06 -3.50 -18.25
C ALA A 186 -0.04 -4.15 -19.20
N THR A 187 1.20 -4.34 -18.74
CA THR A 187 2.28 -4.99 -19.48
C THR A 187 2.19 -6.52 -19.41
N SER A 188 1.60 -7.07 -18.34
CA SER A 188 1.45 -8.51 -18.13
C SER A 188 0.17 -9.11 -18.76
N ALA A 189 -0.61 -8.34 -19.48
CA ALA A 189 -1.94 -8.68 -19.99
C ALA A 189 -1.94 -9.80 -21.07
N GLY A 190 -1.64 -11.02 -20.69
CA GLY A 190 -1.74 -12.16 -21.61
C GLY A 190 -1.95 -13.51 -20.92
N ASP A 191 -1.25 -13.80 -19.82
CA ASP A 191 -1.21 -15.14 -19.23
C ASP A 191 -1.21 -15.14 -17.68
N VAL A 192 -1.78 -14.11 -17.05
CA VAL A 192 -1.86 -14.07 -15.59
C VAL A 192 -2.92 -15.05 -15.11
N ARG A 193 -2.50 -16.19 -14.57
CA ARG A 193 -3.39 -17.28 -14.11
C ARG A 193 -4.00 -17.05 -12.74
N ALA A 194 -3.32 -16.26 -11.89
CA ALA A 194 -3.79 -15.91 -10.55
C ALA A 194 -4.24 -14.46 -10.51
N PRO A 195 -5.30 -14.08 -9.76
CA PRO A 195 -5.65 -12.69 -9.54
C PRO A 195 -4.48 -11.89 -8.97
N VAL A 196 -4.34 -10.63 -9.40
CA VAL A 196 -3.32 -9.70 -8.90
C VAL A 196 -4.01 -8.53 -8.23
N LEU A 197 -3.69 -8.27 -6.97
CA LEU A 197 -4.27 -7.20 -6.17
C LEU A 197 -3.31 -6.03 -6.01
N THR A 198 -3.86 -4.83 -6.03
CA THR A 198 -3.14 -3.57 -5.76
C THR A 198 -3.88 -2.76 -4.71
N SER A 199 -3.15 -1.96 -3.93
CA SER A 199 -3.71 -1.26 -2.78
C SER A 199 -4.62 -0.06 -3.10
N PRO A 200 -4.45 0.75 -4.16
CA PRO A 200 -5.15 2.03 -4.25
C PRO A 200 -6.69 1.90 -4.20
N GLU A 201 -7.26 1.14 -5.12
CA GLU A 201 -8.71 0.98 -5.22
C GLU A 201 -9.30 0.21 -4.04
N LEU A 202 -8.67 -0.92 -3.68
CA LEU A 202 -9.11 -1.75 -2.55
C LEU A 202 -9.02 -1.01 -1.22
N GLY A 203 -7.99 -0.18 -1.04
CA GLY A 203 -7.84 0.63 0.15
C GLY A 203 -8.88 1.72 0.26
N ILE A 204 -9.14 2.47 -0.81
CA ILE A 204 -10.20 3.51 -0.78
C ILE A 204 -11.58 2.90 -0.57
N ARG A 205 -11.88 1.76 -1.20
CA ARG A 205 -13.14 1.03 -0.95
C ARG A 205 -13.26 0.53 0.50
N HIS A 206 -12.15 0.08 1.09
CA HIS A 206 -12.11 -0.32 2.49
C HIS A 206 -12.43 0.86 3.41
N VAL A 207 -11.81 2.02 3.18
CA VAL A 207 -12.10 3.27 3.90
C VAL A 207 -13.58 3.64 3.75
N GLY A 208 -14.12 3.56 2.53
CA GLY A 208 -15.53 3.88 2.26
C GLY A 208 -16.51 2.98 3.01
N LYS A 209 -16.26 1.68 3.06
CA LYS A 209 -17.08 0.74 3.83
C LYS A 209 -17.07 1.07 5.32
N TRP A 210 -15.90 1.43 5.86
CA TRP A 210 -15.76 1.78 7.26
C TRP A 210 -16.50 3.07 7.60
N LEU A 211 -16.31 4.12 6.80
CA LEU A 211 -16.98 5.41 6.98
C LEU A 211 -18.50 5.29 6.82
N SER A 212 -19.01 4.45 5.91
CA SER A 212 -20.44 4.21 5.73
C SER A 212 -21.06 3.44 6.90
N GLY A 213 -20.28 2.66 7.63
CA GLY A 213 -20.72 1.94 8.83
C GLY A 213 -20.79 2.82 10.09
N MET A 214 -20.26 4.06 10.01
CA MET A 214 -20.32 5.05 11.08
C MET A 214 -21.52 6.02 10.94
N ALA A 215 -22.16 6.06 9.79
CA ALA A 215 -23.34 6.88 9.53
C ALA A 215 -24.60 6.07 9.88
#